data_69bb320af1062e82d3a85705cce90516
#
_entry.id   69bb320af1062e82d3a85705cce90516
#
_cell.length_a   1.000
_cell.length_b   1.000
_cell.length_c   1.000
_cell.angle_alpha   90.00
_cell.angle_beta   90.00
_cell.angle_gamma   90.00
#
_symmetry.space_group_name_H-M   'P 1'
#
loop_
_entity.id
_entity.type
_entity.pdbx_description
1 polymer ?
#
loop_
_entity_poly.entity_id
_entity_poly.type
_entity_poly.pdbx_seq_one_letter_code
_entity_poly.pdbx_strand_id
1 'polypeptide(L)'
;MKAQLLVMSTPDGPFTILAQDGVVLASGWTAVPGELTGQIHPDLRPDDVEAVTGLGAISLAVEAFYAGDPAPAMAVPVRQKSGPFRSHAWNVLRTVRPGSPVTYTEYAELSGNAKAVRAAASACAFNAAALFVPCHRVIRTDGTLGGFRWGLAIKESLLAREATESPLAREAG
;
A
#
# COMPACT_ATOMS: atom_id res chain seq x y z
N MET A 1 -12.98 -6.55 -19.46
CA MET A 1 -11.57 -6.89 -19.64
C MET A 1 -11.10 -7.80 -18.52
N LYS A 2 -10.22 -8.71 -18.85
CA LYS A 2 -9.72 -9.72 -17.91
C LYS A 2 -8.66 -9.11 -16.99
N ALA A 3 -8.82 -9.27 -15.69
CA ALA A 3 -7.79 -8.92 -14.73
C ALA A 3 -6.85 -10.11 -14.51
N GLN A 4 -5.66 -9.84 -14.02
CA GLN A 4 -4.63 -10.83 -13.75
C GLN A 4 -4.38 -10.92 -12.25
N LEU A 5 -4.30 -12.15 -11.75
CA LEU A 5 -4.08 -12.44 -10.34
C LEU A 5 -2.73 -13.15 -10.16
N LEU A 6 -1.89 -12.60 -9.32
CA LEU A 6 -0.62 -13.22 -8.94
C LEU A 6 -0.58 -13.41 -7.42
N VAL A 7 -0.21 -14.62 -7.00
CA VAL A 7 0.16 -14.88 -5.60
C VAL A 7 1.66 -15.14 -5.59
N MET A 8 2.40 -14.30 -4.87
CA MET A 8 3.85 -14.44 -4.77
C MET A 8 4.29 -14.59 -3.32
N SER A 9 5.44 -15.19 -3.13
CA SER A 9 6.02 -15.34 -1.79
C SER A 9 6.87 -14.14 -1.43
N THR A 10 6.77 -13.69 -0.18
CA THR A 10 7.64 -12.63 0.37
C THR A 10 8.13 -13.06 1.75
N PRO A 11 9.14 -12.36 2.30
CA PRO A 11 9.55 -12.59 3.70
C PRO A 11 8.43 -12.39 4.72
N ASP A 12 7.39 -11.64 4.37
CA ASP A 12 6.23 -11.42 5.24
C ASP A 12 5.06 -12.35 4.92
N GLY A 13 5.29 -13.38 4.11
CA GLY A 13 4.28 -14.37 3.71
C GLY A 13 3.74 -14.14 2.30
N PRO A 14 2.68 -14.87 1.92
CA PRO A 14 2.11 -14.73 0.58
C PRO A 14 1.56 -13.33 0.37
N PHE A 15 1.80 -12.78 -0.81
CA PHE A 15 1.34 -11.47 -1.24
C PHE A 15 0.59 -11.64 -2.55
N THR A 16 -0.67 -11.22 -2.57
CA THR A 16 -1.54 -11.35 -3.73
C THR A 16 -1.75 -9.99 -4.38
N ILE A 17 -1.67 -9.96 -5.70
CA ILE A 17 -1.87 -8.74 -6.50
C ILE A 17 -2.95 -9.02 -7.54
N LEU A 18 -3.92 -8.12 -7.64
CA LEU A 18 -4.90 -8.10 -8.71
C LEU A 18 -4.65 -6.87 -9.57
N ALA A 19 -4.32 -7.07 -10.84
CA ALA A 19 -3.99 -6.00 -11.77
C ALA A 19 -4.78 -6.15 -13.07
N GLN A 20 -4.99 -5.02 -13.75
CA GLN A 20 -5.66 -4.99 -15.04
C GLN A 20 -4.97 -3.94 -15.92
N ASP A 21 -4.52 -4.36 -17.10
CA ASP A 21 -3.82 -3.48 -18.05
C ASP A 21 -2.62 -2.75 -17.43
N GLY A 22 -1.83 -3.44 -16.60
CA GLY A 22 -0.65 -2.87 -15.96
C GLY A 22 -0.94 -1.94 -14.79
N VAL A 23 -2.19 -1.92 -14.31
CA VAL A 23 -2.62 -1.06 -13.19
C VAL A 23 -3.07 -1.96 -12.04
N VAL A 24 -2.57 -1.71 -10.83
CA VAL A 24 -2.96 -2.45 -9.64
C VAL A 24 -4.34 -1.99 -9.18
N LEU A 25 -5.25 -2.95 -8.99
CA LEU A 25 -6.58 -2.71 -8.44
C LEU A 25 -6.63 -3.05 -6.94
N ALA A 26 -5.90 -4.07 -6.52
CA ALA A 26 -5.83 -4.48 -5.13
C ALA A 26 -4.57 -5.31 -4.88
N SER A 27 -4.07 -5.25 -3.65
CA SER A 27 -2.91 -6.04 -3.22
C SER A 27 -2.88 -6.14 -1.70
N GLY A 28 -2.30 -7.23 -1.19
CA GLY A 28 -2.17 -7.42 0.24
C GLY A 28 -1.55 -8.76 0.61
N TRP A 29 -1.16 -8.89 1.86
CA TRP A 29 -0.51 -10.08 2.39
C TRP A 29 -1.54 -11.15 2.74
N THR A 30 -2.00 -11.83 1.72
CA THR A 30 -2.96 -12.95 1.82
C THR A 30 -2.73 -13.90 0.66
N ALA A 31 -3.05 -15.18 0.85
CA ALA A 31 -3.12 -16.17 -0.22
C ALA A 31 -4.57 -16.34 -0.71
N VAL A 32 -5.53 -15.61 -0.13
CA VAL A 32 -6.96 -15.75 -0.44
C VAL A 32 -7.44 -14.57 -1.28
N PRO A 33 -7.59 -14.72 -2.59
CA PRO A 33 -7.96 -13.61 -3.49
C PRO A 33 -9.27 -12.90 -3.12
N GLY A 34 -10.22 -13.62 -2.54
CA GLY A 34 -11.49 -13.06 -2.09
C GLY A 34 -11.35 -11.96 -1.03
N GLU A 35 -10.26 -11.98 -0.26
CA GLU A 35 -9.97 -10.93 0.72
C GLU A 35 -9.60 -9.59 0.06
N LEU A 36 -9.18 -9.63 -1.20
CA LEU A 36 -8.87 -8.42 -1.97
C LEU A 36 -10.09 -7.86 -2.71
N THR A 37 -10.85 -8.73 -3.33
CA THR A 37 -11.95 -8.35 -4.22
C THR A 37 -12.98 -7.45 -3.51
N GLY A 38 -13.27 -7.75 -2.25
CA GLY A 38 -14.22 -6.98 -1.45
C GLY A 38 -13.79 -5.54 -1.16
N GLN A 39 -12.49 -5.24 -1.30
CA GLN A 39 -11.95 -3.91 -1.06
C GLN A 39 -12.02 -3.01 -2.30
N ILE A 40 -12.19 -3.61 -3.48
CA ILE A 40 -12.25 -2.87 -4.75
C ILE A 40 -13.63 -2.23 -4.86
N HIS A 41 -13.66 -0.95 -5.23
CA HIS A 41 -14.93 -0.27 -5.50
C HIS A 41 -15.71 -1.05 -6.57
N PRO A 42 -17.04 -1.23 -6.42
CA PRO A 42 -17.83 -2.02 -7.36
C PRO A 42 -17.65 -1.63 -8.84
N ASP A 43 -17.46 -0.35 -9.12
CA ASP A 43 -17.26 0.15 -10.50
C ASP A 43 -15.94 -0.31 -11.11
N LEU A 44 -14.98 -0.75 -10.28
CA LEU A 44 -13.65 -1.17 -10.73
C LEU A 44 -13.44 -2.68 -10.64
N ARG A 45 -14.41 -3.42 -10.09
CA ARG A 45 -14.29 -4.88 -9.96
C ARG A 45 -14.27 -5.53 -11.34
N PRO A 46 -13.24 -6.35 -11.61
CA PRO A 46 -13.17 -7.04 -12.89
C PRO A 46 -14.24 -8.14 -12.98
N ASP A 47 -14.75 -8.36 -14.19
CA ASP A 47 -15.73 -9.42 -14.46
C ASP A 47 -15.09 -10.80 -14.56
N ASP A 48 -13.82 -10.83 -14.96
CA ASP A 48 -13.07 -12.05 -15.17
C ASP A 48 -11.64 -11.92 -14.70
N VAL A 49 -11.11 -12.97 -14.08
CA VAL A 49 -9.78 -12.99 -13.47
C VAL A 49 -9.01 -14.22 -13.94
N GLU A 50 -7.77 -14.02 -14.33
CA GLU A 50 -6.86 -15.07 -14.77
C GLU A 50 -5.66 -15.16 -13.84
N ALA A 51 -5.37 -16.37 -13.35
CA ALA A 51 -4.16 -16.60 -12.56
C ALA A 51 -2.94 -16.55 -13.48
N VAL A 52 -1.92 -15.79 -13.06
CA VAL A 52 -0.67 -15.64 -13.80
C VAL A 52 0.53 -15.97 -12.93
N THR A 53 1.69 -16.19 -13.56
CA THR A 53 2.94 -16.51 -12.85
C THR A 53 3.85 -15.30 -12.66
N GLY A 54 3.50 -14.16 -13.23
CA GLY A 54 4.22 -12.89 -13.07
C GLY A 54 3.41 -11.73 -13.61
N LEU A 55 3.72 -10.55 -13.15
CA LEU A 55 3.08 -9.30 -13.55
C LEU A 55 4.10 -8.25 -14.03
N GLY A 56 5.22 -8.71 -14.60
CA GLY A 56 6.23 -7.81 -15.17
C GLY A 56 6.74 -6.80 -14.16
N ALA A 57 6.68 -5.51 -14.51
CA ALA A 57 7.16 -4.42 -13.66
C ALA A 57 6.50 -4.39 -12.28
N ILE A 58 5.25 -4.81 -12.16
CA ILE A 58 4.53 -4.83 -10.89
C ILE A 58 5.15 -5.83 -9.91
N SER A 59 5.35 -7.07 -10.33
CA SER A 59 5.97 -8.09 -9.48
C SER A 59 7.44 -7.79 -9.21
N LEU A 60 8.17 -7.25 -10.19
CA LEU A 60 9.55 -6.80 -9.99
C LEU A 60 9.65 -5.67 -8.95
N ALA A 61 8.66 -4.79 -8.90
CA ALA A 61 8.61 -3.71 -7.90
C ALA A 61 8.49 -4.25 -6.47
N VAL A 62 7.71 -5.33 -6.28
CA VAL A 62 7.59 -5.99 -4.96
C VAL A 62 8.92 -6.64 -4.59
N GLU A 63 9.55 -7.33 -5.52
CA GLU A 63 10.87 -7.94 -5.31
C GLU A 63 11.91 -6.88 -4.95
N ALA A 64 11.92 -5.75 -5.67
CA ALA A 64 12.82 -4.63 -5.41
C ALA A 64 12.60 -4.06 -4.00
N PHE A 65 11.36 -3.91 -3.57
CA PHE A 65 11.04 -3.44 -2.23
C PHE A 65 11.69 -4.33 -1.17
N TYR A 66 11.53 -5.65 -1.30
CA TYR A 66 12.11 -6.60 -0.36
C TYR A 66 13.64 -6.74 -0.49
N ALA A 67 14.21 -6.28 -1.59
CA ALA A 67 15.66 -6.20 -1.77
C ALA A 67 16.26 -4.87 -1.29
N GLY A 68 15.45 -3.97 -0.73
CA GLY A 68 15.90 -2.71 -0.15
C GLY A 68 15.66 -1.48 -1.01
N ASP A 69 14.98 -1.61 -2.15
CA ASP A 69 14.66 -0.49 -3.03
C ASP A 69 13.16 -0.28 -3.15
N PRO A 70 12.58 0.64 -2.34
CA PRO A 70 11.15 0.90 -2.36
C PRO A 70 10.68 1.78 -3.53
N ALA A 71 11.58 2.39 -4.29
CA ALA A 71 11.23 3.34 -5.33
C ALA A 71 10.37 2.75 -6.46
N PRO A 72 10.68 1.55 -7.01
CA PRO A 72 9.84 0.99 -8.07
C PRO A 72 8.39 0.80 -7.68
N ALA A 73 8.11 0.41 -6.42
CA ALA A 73 6.73 0.22 -5.94
C ALA A 73 5.93 1.52 -6.01
N MET A 74 6.56 2.66 -5.78
CA MET A 74 5.90 3.98 -5.84
C MET A 74 5.65 4.42 -7.29
N ALA A 75 6.29 3.80 -8.26
CA ALA A 75 6.09 4.10 -9.68
C ALA A 75 4.99 3.23 -10.33
N VAL A 76 4.52 2.19 -9.65
CA VAL A 76 3.48 1.30 -10.19
C VAL A 76 2.14 2.04 -10.22
N PRO A 77 1.44 2.04 -11.38
CA PRO A 77 0.12 2.65 -11.47
C PRO A 77 -0.91 1.90 -10.60
N VAL A 78 -1.73 2.65 -9.89
CA VAL A 78 -2.79 2.13 -9.03
C VAL A 78 -4.11 2.81 -9.38
N ARG A 79 -5.19 2.06 -9.37
CA ARG A 79 -6.53 2.63 -9.56
C ARG A 79 -7.43 2.24 -8.40
N GLN A 80 -7.90 3.26 -7.68
CA GLN A 80 -8.90 3.14 -6.64
C GLN A 80 -9.95 4.24 -6.84
N LYS A 81 -11.16 4.01 -6.34
CA LYS A 81 -12.25 4.97 -6.46
C LYS A 81 -12.89 5.21 -5.10
N SER A 82 -13.05 6.47 -4.74
CA SER A 82 -13.73 6.90 -3.52
C SER A 82 -14.11 8.38 -3.63
N GLY A 83 -14.64 8.97 -2.57
CA GLY A 83 -14.91 10.41 -2.52
C GLY A 83 -13.61 11.24 -2.65
N PRO A 84 -13.76 12.58 -2.87
CA PRO A 84 -12.62 13.45 -3.19
C PRO A 84 -11.51 13.45 -2.12
N PHE A 85 -11.88 13.52 -0.85
CA PHE A 85 -10.87 13.57 0.23
C PHE A 85 -10.07 12.29 0.28
N ARG A 86 -10.73 11.13 0.28
CA ARG A 86 -10.04 9.83 0.37
C ARG A 86 -9.17 9.57 -0.85
N SER A 87 -9.66 9.89 -2.04
CA SER A 87 -8.89 9.75 -3.27
C SER A 87 -7.61 10.60 -3.23
N HIS A 88 -7.72 11.84 -2.77
CA HIS A 88 -6.58 12.72 -2.58
C HIS A 88 -5.63 12.19 -1.50
N ALA A 89 -6.18 11.72 -0.37
CA ALA A 89 -5.39 11.17 0.72
C ALA A 89 -4.56 9.96 0.29
N TRP A 90 -5.09 9.10 -0.58
CA TRP A 90 -4.31 8.00 -1.15
C TRP A 90 -3.14 8.49 -1.99
N ASN A 91 -3.32 9.56 -2.77
CA ASN A 91 -2.23 10.15 -3.54
C ASN A 91 -1.16 10.75 -2.62
N VAL A 92 -1.57 11.37 -1.52
CA VAL A 92 -0.66 11.91 -0.50
C VAL A 92 0.18 10.81 0.12
N LEU A 93 -0.40 9.63 0.41
CA LEU A 93 0.35 8.49 0.93
C LEU A 93 1.56 8.13 0.07
N ARG A 94 1.42 8.22 -1.24
CA ARG A 94 2.50 7.88 -2.17
C ARG A 94 3.66 8.89 -2.14
N THR A 95 3.48 10.03 -1.48
CA THR A 95 4.53 11.03 -1.29
C THR A 95 5.25 10.88 0.05
N VAL A 96 4.72 10.08 0.96
CA VAL A 96 5.37 9.81 2.25
C VAL A 96 6.60 8.94 2.03
N ARG A 97 7.74 9.41 2.49
CA ARG A 97 9.02 8.74 2.25
C ARG A 97 9.20 7.49 3.10
N PRO A 98 9.81 6.43 2.53
CA PRO A 98 10.22 5.29 3.33
C PRO A 98 11.24 5.74 4.39
N GLY A 99 11.13 5.21 5.60
CA GLY A 99 12.01 5.56 6.71
C GLY A 99 11.61 6.84 7.44
N SER A 100 10.59 7.54 6.98
CA SER A 100 10.10 8.78 7.60
C SER A 100 8.57 8.71 7.74
N PRO A 101 8.05 7.79 8.56
CA PRO A 101 6.60 7.66 8.73
C PRO A 101 6.00 8.92 9.33
N VAL A 102 4.74 9.17 9.00
CA VAL A 102 3.98 10.31 9.51
C VAL A 102 2.91 9.82 10.49
N THR A 103 2.48 10.71 11.37
CA THR A 103 1.36 10.43 12.27
C THR A 103 0.04 10.61 11.53
N TYR A 104 -1.05 10.06 12.08
CA TYR A 104 -2.39 10.29 11.50
C TYR A 104 -2.76 11.78 11.48
N THR A 105 -2.29 12.54 12.46
CA THR A 105 -2.50 14.01 12.50
C THR A 105 -1.73 14.70 11.36
N GLU A 106 -0.45 14.36 11.19
CA GLU A 106 0.37 14.89 10.09
C GLU A 106 -0.21 14.48 8.73
N TYR A 107 -0.68 13.23 8.61
CA TYR A 107 -1.29 12.74 7.38
C TYR A 107 -2.56 13.52 7.03
N ALA A 108 -3.40 13.83 8.03
CA ALA A 108 -4.58 14.67 7.83
C ALA A 108 -4.21 16.06 7.32
N GLU A 109 -3.19 16.68 7.92
CA GLU A 109 -2.67 17.97 7.47
C GLU A 109 -2.18 17.93 6.03
N LEU A 110 -1.35 16.94 5.70
CA LEU A 110 -0.81 16.75 4.35
C LEU A 110 -1.92 16.51 3.32
N SER A 111 -3.02 15.92 3.76
CA SER A 111 -4.19 15.66 2.91
C SER A 111 -5.11 16.88 2.76
N GLY A 112 -4.78 17.99 3.41
CA GLY A 112 -5.46 19.26 3.24
C GLY A 112 -6.47 19.62 4.33
N ASN A 113 -6.61 18.82 5.39
CA ASN A 113 -7.53 19.12 6.49
C ASN A 113 -7.03 18.53 7.81
N ALA A 114 -6.34 19.35 8.61
CA ALA A 114 -5.78 18.94 9.90
C ALA A 114 -6.82 18.39 10.89
N LYS A 115 -8.09 18.76 10.74
CA LYS A 115 -9.17 18.29 11.60
C LYS A 115 -9.75 16.94 11.15
N ALA A 116 -9.43 16.49 9.95
CA ALA A 116 -10.00 15.28 9.36
C ALA A 116 -9.19 14.01 9.70
N VAL A 117 -8.73 13.88 10.96
CA VAL A 117 -7.90 12.74 11.38
C VAL A 117 -8.63 11.41 11.20
N ARG A 118 -9.92 11.34 11.51
CA ARG A 118 -10.72 10.11 11.32
C ARG A 118 -10.87 9.75 9.85
N ALA A 119 -11.09 10.75 9.00
CA ALA A 119 -11.20 10.52 7.56
C ALA A 119 -9.87 10.06 6.97
N ALA A 120 -8.76 10.60 7.46
CA ALA A 120 -7.41 10.16 7.06
C ALA A 120 -7.14 8.73 7.51
N ALA A 121 -7.49 8.38 8.75
CA ALA A 121 -7.38 7.01 9.24
C ALA A 121 -8.26 6.04 8.41
N SER A 122 -9.44 6.49 8.03
CA SER A 122 -10.36 5.74 7.16
C SER A 122 -9.74 5.48 5.78
N ALA A 123 -9.00 6.45 5.23
CA ALA A 123 -8.29 6.26 3.96
C ALA A 123 -7.27 5.12 4.05
N CYS A 124 -6.56 5.00 5.17
CA CYS A 124 -5.67 3.86 5.42
C CYS A 124 -6.45 2.54 5.52
N ALA A 125 -7.55 2.53 6.28
CA ALA A 125 -8.36 1.32 6.49
C ALA A 125 -9.00 0.80 5.20
N PHE A 126 -9.38 1.70 4.29
CA PHE A 126 -10.02 1.35 3.02
C PHE A 126 -9.08 1.32 1.82
N ASN A 127 -7.77 1.38 2.06
CA ASN A 127 -6.78 1.24 1.01
C ASN A 127 -6.75 -0.21 0.50
N ALA A 128 -7.13 -0.41 -0.75
CA ALA A 128 -7.15 -1.73 -1.39
C ALA A 128 -5.78 -2.16 -1.93
N ALA A 129 -4.85 -1.22 -2.11
CA ALA A 129 -3.57 -1.46 -2.80
C ALA A 129 -2.37 -1.33 -1.84
N ALA A 130 -2.35 -2.15 -0.80
CA ALA A 130 -1.27 -2.18 0.19
C ALA A 130 0.09 -2.36 -0.48
N LEU A 131 1.11 -1.77 0.10
CA LEU A 131 2.47 -1.61 -0.39
C LEU A 131 2.59 -0.52 -1.45
N PHE A 132 1.86 -0.60 -2.56
CA PHE A 132 1.90 0.39 -3.64
C PHE A 132 1.33 1.74 -3.21
N VAL A 133 0.31 1.72 -2.34
CA VAL A 133 -0.16 2.88 -1.60
C VAL A 133 0.21 2.63 -0.13
N PRO A 134 1.28 3.26 0.36
CA PRO A 134 1.98 2.83 1.57
C PRO A 134 1.31 3.27 2.87
N CYS A 135 0.11 2.77 3.14
CA CYS A 135 -0.62 3.10 4.38
C CYS A 135 0.11 2.61 5.64
N HIS A 136 1.07 1.69 5.51
CA HIS A 136 1.92 1.28 6.63
C HIS A 136 2.82 2.40 7.15
N ARG A 137 3.03 3.48 6.38
CA ARG A 137 3.85 4.63 6.77
C ARG A 137 3.09 5.67 7.60
N VAL A 138 1.88 5.35 8.04
CA VAL A 138 1.11 6.21 8.94
C VAL A 138 0.98 5.52 10.29
N ILE A 139 1.38 6.20 11.35
CA ILE A 139 1.41 5.69 12.72
C ILE A 139 0.62 6.60 13.66
N ARG A 140 0.36 6.16 14.89
CA ARG A 140 -0.33 6.98 15.87
C ARG A 140 0.54 8.13 16.36
N THR A 141 -0.10 9.20 16.81
CA THR A 141 0.58 10.38 17.34
C THR A 141 1.46 10.08 18.55
N ASP A 142 1.12 9.06 19.34
CA ASP A 142 1.93 8.61 20.49
C ASP A 142 3.13 7.73 20.08
N GLY A 143 3.33 7.50 18.78
CA GLY A 143 4.42 6.68 18.24
C GLY A 143 4.13 5.19 18.14
N THR A 144 2.98 4.72 18.62
CA THR A 144 2.58 3.33 18.41
C THR A 144 2.11 3.10 16.97
N LEU A 145 2.11 1.83 16.53
CA LEU A 145 1.88 1.51 15.11
C LEU A 145 0.49 1.86 14.59
N GLY A 146 -0.54 1.76 15.43
CA GLY A 146 -1.91 1.84 14.96
C GLY A 146 -2.34 0.55 14.28
N GLY A 147 -3.51 0.57 13.60
CA GLY A 147 -4.03 -0.60 12.93
C GLY A 147 -3.36 -0.90 11.61
N PHE A 148 -3.48 -2.14 11.17
CA PHE A 148 -3.09 -2.57 9.82
C PHE A 148 -3.91 -3.80 9.45
N ARG A 149 -4.55 -3.77 8.27
CA ARG A 149 -5.44 -4.86 7.83
C ARG A 149 -4.72 -6.22 7.84
N TRP A 150 -3.46 -6.25 7.45
CA TRP A 150 -2.70 -7.48 7.25
C TRP A 150 -1.92 -7.91 8.49
N GLY A 151 -2.09 -7.20 9.58
CA GLY A 151 -1.49 -7.52 10.87
C GLY A 151 -0.35 -6.58 11.27
N LEU A 152 -0.25 -6.31 12.56
CA LEU A 152 0.76 -5.40 13.10
C LEU A 152 2.19 -5.93 12.91
N ALA A 153 2.37 -7.24 12.92
CA ALA A 153 3.68 -7.84 12.69
C ALA A 153 4.22 -7.49 11.30
N ILE A 154 3.36 -7.50 10.28
CA ILE A 154 3.76 -7.12 8.92
C ILE A 154 4.05 -5.62 8.86
N LYS A 155 3.20 -4.77 9.46
CA LYS A 155 3.44 -3.32 9.51
C LYS A 155 4.78 -3.01 10.15
N GLU A 156 5.09 -3.63 11.27
CA GLU A 156 6.36 -3.48 11.96
C GLU A 156 7.53 -3.89 11.08
N SER A 157 7.42 -5.04 10.40
CA SER A 157 8.43 -5.54 9.46
C SER A 157 8.71 -4.55 8.33
N LEU A 158 7.65 -4.00 7.72
CA LEU A 158 7.78 -3.04 6.62
C LEU A 158 8.47 -1.76 7.09
N LEU A 159 8.07 -1.22 8.23
CA LEU A 159 8.68 -0.01 8.79
C LEU A 159 10.14 -0.24 9.16
N ALA A 160 10.48 -1.40 9.74
CA ALA A 160 11.84 -1.75 10.08
C ALA A 160 12.73 -1.85 8.84
N ARG A 161 12.23 -2.47 7.77
CA ARG A 161 12.95 -2.55 6.49
C ARG A 161 13.25 -1.18 5.92
N GLU A 162 12.27 -0.29 5.93
CA GLU A 162 12.41 1.06 5.39
C GLU A 162 13.38 1.90 6.22
N ALA A 163 13.40 1.72 7.52
CA ALA A 163 14.28 2.46 8.42
C ALA A 163 15.76 2.09 8.24
N THR A 164 16.05 0.82 7.97
CA THR A 164 17.43 0.34 7.83
C THR A 164 18.00 0.48 6.44
N GLU A 165 17.15 0.48 5.41
CA GLU A 165 17.56 0.41 4.02
C GLU A 165 17.45 1.73 3.27
N SER A 166 16.81 2.74 3.86
CA SER A 166 16.69 4.06 3.25
C SER A 166 18.04 4.77 3.26
N PRO A 167 18.63 5.10 2.08
CA PRO A 167 19.89 5.85 2.02
C PRO A 167 19.80 7.21 2.71
N LEU A 168 18.65 7.88 2.62
CA LEU A 168 18.43 9.17 3.25
C LEU A 168 18.43 9.08 4.78
N ALA A 169 17.87 8.01 5.34
CA ALA A 169 17.88 7.77 6.77
C ALA A 169 19.31 7.54 7.28
N ARG A 170 20.15 6.86 6.51
CA ARG A 170 21.57 6.62 6.86
C ARG A 170 22.40 7.91 6.81
N GLU A 171 22.15 8.78 5.86
CA GLU A 171 22.84 10.05 5.72
C GLU A 171 22.42 11.05 6.79
N ALA A 172 21.18 10.98 7.24
CA ALA A 172 20.65 11.86 8.28
C ALA A 172 21.07 11.45 9.70
N GLY A 173 21.50 10.21 9.86
CA GLY A 173 22.02 9.68 11.13
C GLY A 173 23.53 9.88 11.23
#